data_8d04a42cbd302d23959dbf83f752ed81
#
_entry.id   8d04a42cbd302d23959dbf83f752ed81
#
_cell.length_a   1.000
_cell.length_b   1.000
_cell.length_c   1.000
_cell.angle_alpha   90.00
_cell.angle_beta   90.00
_cell.angle_gamma   90.00
#
_symmetry.space_group_name_H-M   'P 1'
#
loop_
_entity.id
_entity.type
_entity.pdbx_description
1 polymer ?
#
loop_
_entity_poly.entity_id
_entity_poly.type
_entity_poly.pdbx_seq_one_letter_code
_entity_poly.pdbx_strand_id
1 'polypeptide(L)'
;MTAEVRAARVGIGGPVGSGKTALVEALLAGFARRSRVVSVITNDLVTTEDAERVRRSGLVDPRRVRAVEAGGCPHTVIREDPSLNIAAADALEADFPDTEVILLESGGDNLASTFSRDLVDYWLFVIDVAGGDDIPRKRGPGVLRCDLLVVNKVDLAPHTGVDLALMLREADEVRDGRPVIAISARRGEGIDAVMDVLEREVLFV
;
A
#
# COMPACT_ATOMS: atom_id res chain seq x y z
N MET A 1 0.28 34.02 -1.36
CA MET A 1 0.57 32.72 -1.98
C MET A 1 0.05 31.69 -1.02
N THR A 2 -1.12 31.14 -1.29
CA THR A 2 -1.60 29.92 -0.61
C THR A 2 -0.67 28.79 -1.07
N ALA A 3 0.00 28.11 -0.15
CA ALA A 3 0.72 26.92 -0.50
C ALA A 3 -0.30 25.97 -1.16
N GLU A 4 -0.07 25.58 -2.41
CA GLU A 4 -0.83 24.50 -3.03
C GLU A 4 -0.58 23.26 -2.17
N VAL A 5 -1.63 22.80 -1.50
CA VAL A 5 -1.58 21.58 -0.71
C VAL A 5 -1.62 20.42 -1.71
N ARG A 6 -0.46 19.78 -1.94
CA ARG A 6 -0.42 18.58 -2.77
C ARG A 6 -1.18 17.42 -2.11
N ALA A 7 -1.62 16.47 -2.91
CA ALA A 7 -2.21 15.24 -2.40
C ALA A 7 -1.23 14.45 -1.50
N ALA A 8 -1.74 13.85 -0.45
CA ALA A 8 -0.94 12.95 0.38
C ALA A 8 -0.62 11.65 -0.38
N ARG A 9 0.65 11.22 -0.36
CA ARG A 9 1.13 10.05 -1.13
C ARG A 9 1.37 8.87 -0.20
N VAL A 10 0.62 7.79 -0.41
CA VAL A 10 0.65 6.58 0.43
C VAL A 10 1.20 5.41 -0.38
N GLY A 11 2.38 4.92 -0.02
CA GLY A 11 3.01 3.74 -0.63
C GLY A 11 2.43 2.44 -0.07
N ILE A 12 2.21 1.45 -0.93
CA ILE A 12 1.76 0.11 -0.58
C ILE A 12 2.73 -0.90 -1.19
N GLY A 13 3.64 -1.41 -0.38
CA GLY A 13 4.65 -2.38 -0.76
C GLY A 13 4.38 -3.78 -0.21
N GLY A 14 5.13 -4.76 -0.68
CA GLY A 14 5.06 -6.13 -0.18
C GLY A 14 5.29 -7.19 -1.25
N PRO A 15 5.48 -8.46 -0.85
CA PRO A 15 5.75 -9.57 -1.76
C PRO A 15 4.66 -9.79 -2.80
N VAL A 16 5.03 -10.48 -3.88
CA VAL A 16 4.06 -10.98 -4.86
C VAL A 16 3.02 -11.84 -4.14
N GLY A 17 1.75 -11.64 -4.46
CA GLY A 17 0.67 -12.42 -3.88
C GLY A 17 0.27 -12.04 -2.45
N SER A 18 0.92 -11.07 -1.77
CA SER A 18 0.52 -10.64 -0.42
C SER A 18 -0.85 -9.96 -0.36
N GLY A 19 -1.39 -9.54 -1.50
CA GLY A 19 -2.71 -8.92 -1.62
C GLY A 19 -2.69 -7.40 -1.59
N LYS A 20 -1.62 -6.76 -2.08
CA LYS A 20 -1.51 -5.30 -2.21
C LYS A 20 -2.67 -4.70 -3.00
N THR A 21 -2.93 -5.22 -4.21
CA THR A 21 -4.03 -4.75 -5.07
C THR A 21 -5.40 -4.92 -4.40
N ALA A 22 -5.61 -6.02 -3.68
CA ALA A 22 -6.85 -6.22 -2.91
C ALA A 22 -6.97 -5.21 -1.75
N LEU A 23 -5.86 -4.83 -1.13
CA LEU A 23 -5.84 -3.76 -0.13
C LEU A 23 -6.12 -2.40 -0.78
N VAL A 24 -5.54 -2.09 -1.94
CA VAL A 24 -5.86 -0.87 -2.70
C VAL A 24 -7.36 -0.78 -2.97
N GLU A 25 -7.97 -1.85 -3.48
CA GLU A 25 -9.42 -1.90 -3.71
C GLU A 25 -10.23 -1.67 -2.43
N ALA A 26 -9.84 -2.31 -1.32
CA ALA A 26 -10.51 -2.14 -0.04
C ALA A 26 -10.37 -0.72 0.53
N LEU A 27 -9.18 -0.09 0.39
CA LEU A 27 -8.95 1.29 0.77
C LEU A 27 -9.74 2.27 -0.10
N LEU A 28 -9.81 2.06 -1.42
CA LEU A 28 -10.64 2.87 -2.31
C LEU A 28 -12.11 2.87 -1.86
N ALA A 29 -12.66 1.69 -1.55
CA ALA A 29 -14.01 1.58 -0.99
C ALA A 29 -14.14 2.28 0.37
N GLY A 30 -13.12 2.20 1.22
CA GLY A 30 -13.03 2.89 2.51
C GLY A 30 -13.05 4.42 2.35
N PHE A 31 -12.20 4.95 1.49
CA PHE A 31 -12.11 6.37 1.19
C PHE A 31 -13.41 6.91 0.57
N ALA A 32 -14.01 6.17 -0.36
CA ALA A 32 -15.30 6.55 -0.95
C ALA A 32 -16.41 6.68 0.11
N ARG A 33 -16.48 5.76 1.09
CA ARG A 33 -17.44 5.86 2.21
C ARG A 33 -17.19 7.10 3.08
N ARG A 34 -15.94 7.57 3.16
CA ARG A 34 -15.52 8.76 3.93
C ARG A 34 -15.52 10.04 3.07
N SER A 35 -16.07 9.96 1.84
CA SER A 35 -16.15 11.08 0.89
C SER A 35 -14.78 11.69 0.55
N ARG A 36 -13.72 10.88 0.53
CA ARG A 36 -12.37 11.29 0.15
C ARG A 36 -12.10 10.98 -1.31
N VAL A 37 -11.40 11.88 -1.98
CA VAL A 37 -11.05 11.76 -3.39
C VAL A 37 -9.66 11.18 -3.54
N VAL A 38 -9.59 10.04 -4.25
CA VAL A 38 -8.36 9.24 -4.37
C VAL A 38 -7.96 9.07 -5.83
N SER A 39 -6.66 9.13 -6.10
CA SER A 39 -6.04 8.67 -7.35
C SER A 39 -5.09 7.49 -7.06
N VAL A 40 -4.75 6.70 -8.07
CA VAL A 40 -3.95 5.50 -7.91
C VAL A 40 -2.82 5.45 -8.92
N ILE A 41 -1.63 5.06 -8.46
CA ILE A 41 -0.50 4.69 -9.31
C ILE A 41 -0.16 3.23 -9.01
N THR A 42 -0.09 2.40 -10.04
CA THR A 42 0.40 1.03 -9.91
C THR A 42 1.73 0.90 -10.63
N ASN A 43 2.66 0.21 -10.01
CA ASN A 43 3.95 -0.12 -10.61
C ASN A 43 3.96 -1.60 -10.95
N ASP A 44 4.28 -1.94 -12.20
CA ASP A 44 4.46 -3.32 -12.61
C ASP A 44 5.72 -3.43 -13.49
N LEU A 45 6.29 -4.63 -13.56
CA LEU A 45 7.51 -4.89 -14.32
C LEU A 45 7.29 -4.82 -15.83
N VAL A 46 6.21 -5.42 -16.31
CA VAL A 46 5.97 -5.68 -17.74
C VAL A 46 4.50 -5.55 -18.13
N THR A 47 3.58 -5.50 -17.16
CA THR A 47 2.14 -5.54 -17.42
C THR A 47 1.43 -4.34 -16.82
N THR A 48 0.21 -4.09 -17.26
CA THR A 48 -0.69 -3.11 -16.67
C THR A 48 -1.85 -3.79 -15.92
N GLU A 49 -1.67 -5.07 -15.55
CA GLU A 49 -2.76 -5.89 -15.00
C GLU A 49 -3.36 -5.31 -13.71
N ASP A 50 -2.52 -4.85 -12.79
CA ASP A 50 -2.98 -4.25 -11.54
C ASP A 50 -3.72 -2.93 -11.80
N ALA A 51 -3.23 -2.08 -12.71
CA ALA A 51 -3.97 -0.88 -13.14
C ALA A 51 -5.31 -1.21 -13.78
N GLU A 52 -5.34 -2.19 -14.68
CA GLU A 52 -6.57 -2.63 -15.34
C GLU A 52 -7.57 -3.25 -14.36
N ARG A 53 -7.08 -3.97 -13.36
CA ARG A 53 -7.90 -4.49 -12.28
C ARG A 53 -8.54 -3.37 -11.46
N VAL A 54 -7.74 -2.38 -11.04
CA VAL A 54 -8.26 -1.21 -10.30
C VAL A 54 -9.26 -0.43 -11.15
N ARG A 55 -8.99 -0.19 -12.43
CA ARG A 55 -9.93 0.50 -13.35
C ARG A 55 -11.26 -0.23 -13.47
N ARG A 56 -11.22 -1.57 -13.59
CA ARG A 56 -12.42 -2.41 -13.71
C ARG A 56 -13.20 -2.56 -12.42
N SER A 57 -12.62 -2.26 -11.28
CA SER A 57 -13.30 -2.36 -9.97
C SER A 57 -14.49 -1.41 -9.84
N GLY A 58 -14.50 -0.30 -10.59
CA GLY A 58 -15.52 0.75 -10.49
C GLY A 58 -15.47 1.57 -9.19
N LEU A 59 -14.41 1.39 -8.39
CA LEU A 59 -14.24 2.07 -7.11
C LEU A 59 -13.61 3.47 -7.24
N VAL A 60 -13.04 3.76 -8.40
CA VAL A 60 -12.41 5.04 -8.73
C VAL A 60 -12.64 5.34 -10.21
N ASP A 61 -12.68 6.62 -10.59
CA ASP A 61 -12.70 7.00 -12.01
C ASP A 61 -11.46 6.42 -12.71
N PRO A 62 -11.62 5.62 -13.79
CA PRO A 62 -10.49 5.01 -14.51
C PRO A 62 -9.41 6.00 -14.95
N ARG A 63 -9.78 7.27 -15.16
CA ARG A 63 -8.84 8.34 -15.52
C ARG A 63 -7.89 8.73 -14.38
N ARG A 64 -8.26 8.43 -13.12
CA ARG A 64 -7.44 8.66 -11.92
C ARG A 64 -6.49 7.50 -11.62
N VAL A 65 -6.37 6.52 -12.55
CA VAL A 65 -5.45 5.39 -12.41
C VAL A 65 -4.34 5.49 -13.45
N ARG A 66 -3.09 5.54 -13.00
CA ARG A 66 -1.89 5.54 -13.85
C ARG A 66 -1.10 4.25 -13.62
N ALA A 67 -0.62 3.66 -14.70
CA ALA A 67 0.38 2.60 -14.65
C ALA A 67 1.76 3.19 -14.91
N VAL A 68 2.75 2.80 -14.12
CA VAL A 68 4.17 3.12 -14.33
C VAL A 68 4.90 1.81 -14.56
N GLU A 69 5.53 1.69 -15.72
CA GLU A 69 6.33 0.50 -16.08
C GLU A 69 7.75 0.64 -15.52
N ALA A 70 8.17 -0.33 -14.74
CA ALA A 70 9.44 -0.29 -14.00
C ALA A 70 10.67 -0.66 -14.84
N GLY A 71 10.49 -1.03 -16.10
CA GLY A 71 11.61 -1.21 -17.06
C GLY A 71 12.69 -2.23 -16.68
N GLY A 72 12.39 -3.21 -15.81
CA GLY A 72 13.30 -4.30 -15.47
C GLY A 72 13.58 -4.53 -13.98
N CYS A 73 13.46 -3.49 -13.12
CA CYS A 73 13.62 -3.65 -11.68
C CYS A 73 12.58 -2.80 -10.92
N PRO A 74 11.62 -3.42 -10.19
CA PRO A 74 10.56 -2.69 -9.50
C PRO A 74 11.07 -1.75 -8.41
N HIS A 75 12.20 -2.05 -7.80
CA HIS A 75 12.80 -1.22 -6.74
C HIS A 75 13.29 0.13 -7.27
N THR A 76 13.76 0.17 -8.51
CA THR A 76 14.36 1.39 -9.06
C THR A 76 13.34 2.52 -9.05
N VAL A 77 12.15 2.30 -9.59
CA VAL A 77 11.14 3.36 -9.77
C VAL A 77 10.45 3.82 -8.48
N ILE A 78 10.56 3.06 -7.39
CA ILE A 78 9.95 3.44 -6.10
C ILE A 78 10.98 3.92 -5.07
N ARG A 79 12.28 3.61 -5.27
CA ARG A 79 13.32 3.90 -4.29
C ARG A 79 14.54 4.62 -4.87
N GLU A 80 15.21 4.02 -5.87
CA GLU A 80 16.52 4.51 -6.34
C GLU A 80 16.36 5.73 -7.25
N ASP A 81 15.40 5.68 -8.17
CA ASP A 81 15.02 6.79 -9.05
C ASP A 81 13.49 6.88 -9.14
N PRO A 82 12.83 7.57 -8.18
CA PRO A 82 11.38 7.70 -8.15
C PRO A 82 10.82 8.72 -9.15
N SER A 83 11.63 9.30 -10.04
CA SER A 83 11.25 10.40 -10.93
C SER A 83 10.02 10.09 -11.79
N LEU A 84 9.88 8.85 -12.30
CA LEU A 84 8.71 8.44 -13.09
C LEU A 84 7.43 8.46 -12.25
N ASN A 85 7.50 7.97 -11.02
CA ASN A 85 6.35 7.98 -10.11
C ASN A 85 6.01 9.39 -9.63
N ILE A 86 7.02 10.23 -9.37
CA ILE A 86 6.82 11.65 -9.02
C ILE A 86 6.13 12.35 -10.18
N ALA A 87 6.61 12.20 -11.41
CA ALA A 87 5.99 12.79 -12.60
C ALA A 87 4.55 12.29 -12.82
N ALA A 88 4.27 11.01 -12.56
CA ALA A 88 2.93 10.46 -12.65
C ALA A 88 1.99 11.03 -11.58
N ALA A 89 2.48 11.25 -10.36
CA ALA A 89 1.74 11.87 -9.27
C ALA A 89 1.44 13.34 -9.58
N ASP A 90 2.44 14.09 -10.02
CA ASP A 90 2.29 15.51 -10.39
C ASP A 90 1.28 15.66 -11.54
N ALA A 91 1.30 14.76 -12.53
CA ALA A 91 0.33 14.76 -13.64
C ALA A 91 -1.10 14.44 -13.14
N LEU A 92 -1.26 13.51 -12.18
CA LEU A 92 -2.56 13.23 -11.57
C LEU A 92 -3.09 14.43 -10.79
N GLU A 93 -2.25 15.11 -10.03
CA GLU A 93 -2.61 16.32 -9.29
C GLU A 93 -3.00 17.48 -10.23
N ALA A 94 -2.30 17.61 -11.36
CA ALA A 94 -2.63 18.61 -12.38
C ALA A 94 -3.95 18.30 -13.11
N ASP A 95 -4.18 17.04 -13.48
CA ASP A 95 -5.42 16.59 -14.16
C ASP A 95 -6.62 16.59 -13.20
N PHE A 96 -6.39 16.35 -11.90
CA PHE A 96 -7.41 16.20 -10.87
C PHE A 96 -7.01 16.94 -9.58
N PRO A 97 -7.14 18.28 -9.56
CA PRO A 97 -6.72 19.10 -8.42
C PRO A 97 -7.50 18.86 -7.11
N ASP A 98 -8.61 18.11 -7.19
CA ASP A 98 -9.41 17.69 -6.06
C ASP A 98 -8.90 16.40 -5.38
N THR A 99 -7.80 15.81 -5.88
CA THR A 99 -7.20 14.60 -5.28
C THR A 99 -6.65 14.90 -3.89
N GLU A 100 -7.13 14.19 -2.88
CA GLU A 100 -6.65 14.30 -1.49
C GLU A 100 -5.55 13.27 -1.20
N VAL A 101 -5.67 12.06 -1.79
CA VAL A 101 -4.74 10.95 -1.57
C VAL A 101 -4.34 10.32 -2.89
N ILE A 102 -3.07 10.00 -3.05
CA ILE A 102 -2.56 9.13 -4.12
C ILE A 102 -2.06 7.84 -3.48
N LEU A 103 -2.69 6.72 -3.81
CA LEU A 103 -2.20 5.38 -3.45
C LEU A 103 -1.19 4.93 -4.50
N LEU A 104 0.02 4.57 -4.05
CA LEU A 104 1.09 4.06 -4.92
C LEU A 104 1.36 2.59 -4.61
N GLU A 105 0.92 1.69 -5.47
CA GLU A 105 1.21 0.26 -5.33
C GLU A 105 2.57 -0.08 -5.96
N SER A 106 3.45 -0.77 -5.21
CA SER A 106 4.70 -1.29 -5.76
C SER A 106 4.44 -2.51 -6.63
N GLY A 107 5.27 -2.74 -7.62
CA GLY A 107 5.40 -4.05 -8.26
C GLY A 107 5.66 -5.13 -7.20
N GLY A 108 5.19 -6.35 -7.45
CA GLY A 108 5.37 -7.44 -6.50
C GLY A 108 6.86 -7.72 -6.26
N ASP A 109 7.28 -7.67 -5.02
CA ASP A 109 8.67 -7.67 -4.63
C ASP A 109 8.94 -8.57 -3.42
N ASN A 110 10.19 -8.70 -3.02
CA ASN A 110 10.58 -9.45 -1.84
C ASN A 110 10.45 -8.60 -0.56
N LEU A 111 10.84 -9.13 0.60
CA LEU A 111 10.79 -8.44 1.88
C LEU A 111 11.74 -7.22 1.99
N ALA A 112 12.54 -6.94 0.96
CA ALA A 112 13.52 -5.84 0.94
C ALA A 112 12.98 -4.54 0.35
N SER A 113 11.82 -4.54 -0.31
CA SER A 113 11.23 -3.33 -0.91
C SER A 113 11.00 -2.24 0.10
N THR A 114 11.44 -1.05 -0.24
CA THR A 114 11.21 0.17 0.52
C THR A 114 10.89 1.32 -0.43
N PHE A 115 10.07 2.26 0.00
CA PHE A 115 9.80 3.48 -0.76
C PHE A 115 10.81 4.59 -0.43
N SER A 116 11.12 5.43 -1.42
CA SER A 116 11.79 6.71 -1.18
C SER A 116 10.87 7.65 -0.40
N ARG A 117 11.43 8.37 0.57
CA ARG A 117 10.70 9.42 1.30
C ARG A 117 10.43 10.67 0.47
N ASP A 118 11.10 10.81 -0.68
CA ASP A 118 10.78 11.87 -1.65
C ASP A 118 9.50 11.54 -2.43
N LEU A 119 9.13 10.25 -2.51
CA LEU A 119 7.97 9.78 -3.25
C LEU A 119 6.71 9.68 -2.38
N VAL A 120 6.84 9.17 -1.14
CA VAL A 120 5.69 8.89 -0.27
C VAL A 120 5.81 9.55 1.09
N ASP A 121 4.67 10.02 1.62
CA ASP A 121 4.55 10.60 2.96
C ASP A 121 4.39 9.50 4.01
N TYR A 122 3.70 8.43 3.65
CA TYR A 122 3.41 7.28 4.52
C TYR A 122 3.53 5.98 3.73
N TRP A 123 4.03 4.93 4.36
CA TRP A 123 4.30 3.68 3.68
C TRP A 123 3.76 2.48 4.46
N LEU A 124 2.85 1.73 3.80
CA LEU A 124 2.35 0.44 4.26
C LEU A 124 3.17 -0.70 3.64
N PHE A 125 3.48 -1.70 4.44
CA PHE A 125 4.06 -2.94 3.94
C PHE A 125 3.14 -4.12 4.22
N VAL A 126 2.75 -4.85 3.18
CA VAL A 126 1.76 -5.94 3.25
C VAL A 126 2.48 -7.27 3.21
N ILE A 127 2.34 -8.05 4.28
CA ILE A 127 2.67 -9.47 4.32
C ILE A 127 1.38 -10.27 4.48
N ASP A 128 1.41 -11.58 4.32
CA ASP A 128 0.22 -12.41 4.48
C ASP A 128 0.51 -13.72 5.21
N VAL A 129 -0.53 -14.30 5.80
CA VAL A 129 -0.38 -15.52 6.60
C VAL A 129 0.07 -16.74 5.80
N ALA A 130 -0.21 -16.80 4.48
CA ALA A 130 0.21 -17.93 3.64
C ALA A 130 1.72 -17.93 3.38
N GLY A 131 2.41 -16.81 3.61
CA GLY A 131 3.86 -16.70 3.54
C GLY A 131 4.62 -17.32 4.73
N GLY A 132 3.90 -17.69 5.79
CA GLY A 132 4.46 -18.27 7.03
C GLY A 132 4.54 -17.27 8.19
N ASP A 133 4.44 -17.78 9.43
CA ASP A 133 4.48 -16.96 10.64
C ASP A 133 5.89 -16.45 10.99
N ASP A 134 6.91 -16.96 10.31
CA ASP A 134 8.31 -16.61 10.52
C ASP A 134 8.75 -15.32 9.78
N ILE A 135 7.89 -14.73 8.93
CA ILE A 135 8.22 -13.51 8.17
C ILE A 135 8.64 -12.35 9.08
N PRO A 136 7.93 -12.02 10.17
CA PRO A 136 8.35 -10.90 11.03
C PRO A 136 9.73 -11.10 11.64
N ARG A 137 10.05 -12.29 12.15
CA ARG A 137 11.36 -12.58 12.77
C ARG A 137 12.53 -12.62 11.79
N LYS A 138 12.26 -12.74 10.47
CA LYS A 138 13.29 -12.60 9.42
C LYS A 138 13.76 -11.16 9.26
N ARG A 139 13.06 -10.20 9.82
CA ARG A 139 13.46 -8.78 9.91
C ARG A 139 13.79 -8.14 8.56
N GLY A 140 13.04 -8.45 7.50
CA GLY A 140 13.22 -7.79 6.21
C GLY A 140 13.03 -6.26 6.33
N PRO A 141 13.77 -5.46 5.53
CA PRO A 141 13.68 -3.99 5.57
C PRO A 141 12.25 -3.45 5.42
N GLY A 142 11.40 -4.11 4.62
CA GLY A 142 9.99 -3.77 4.49
C GLY A 142 9.25 -3.87 5.82
N VAL A 143 9.43 -4.97 6.55
CA VAL A 143 8.82 -5.18 7.86
C VAL A 143 9.31 -4.16 8.89
N LEU A 144 10.63 -3.91 8.91
CA LEU A 144 11.23 -3.06 9.95
C LEU A 144 11.02 -1.56 9.73
N ARG A 145 10.92 -1.09 8.48
CA ARG A 145 11.00 0.34 8.15
C ARG A 145 9.69 0.98 7.73
N CYS A 146 8.67 0.18 7.35
CA CYS A 146 7.37 0.73 7.00
C CYS A 146 6.74 1.48 8.18
N ASP A 147 5.90 2.44 7.88
CA ASP A 147 5.14 3.17 8.89
C ASP A 147 4.05 2.27 9.48
N LEU A 148 3.33 1.52 8.63
CA LEU A 148 2.34 0.53 9.04
C LEU A 148 2.63 -0.84 8.42
N LEU A 149 2.76 -1.88 9.26
CA LEU A 149 2.78 -3.27 8.80
C LEU A 149 1.36 -3.82 8.74
N VAL A 150 0.98 -4.36 7.59
CA VAL A 150 -0.32 -5.00 7.37
C VAL A 150 -0.11 -6.51 7.23
N VAL A 151 -0.73 -7.29 8.12
CA VAL A 151 -0.78 -8.75 8.05
C VAL A 151 -2.10 -9.15 7.42
N ASN A 152 -2.07 -9.51 6.15
CA ASN A 152 -3.27 -9.79 5.34
C ASN A 152 -3.65 -11.27 5.33
N LYS A 153 -4.83 -11.56 4.80
CA LYS A 153 -5.42 -12.89 4.61
C LYS A 153 -5.59 -13.66 5.92
N VAL A 154 -5.86 -12.96 7.04
CA VAL A 154 -6.03 -13.61 8.34
C VAL A 154 -7.15 -14.64 8.37
N ASP A 155 -8.12 -14.52 7.46
CA ASP A 155 -9.17 -15.51 7.24
C ASP A 155 -8.64 -16.88 6.76
N LEU A 156 -7.41 -16.94 6.23
CA LEU A 156 -6.76 -18.17 5.80
C LEU A 156 -5.92 -18.82 6.91
N ALA A 157 -5.64 -18.13 8.03
CA ALA A 157 -4.81 -18.67 9.11
C ALA A 157 -5.24 -20.06 9.59
N PRO A 158 -6.55 -20.38 9.78
CA PRO A 158 -6.98 -21.71 10.17
C PRO A 158 -6.68 -22.80 9.14
N HIS A 159 -6.39 -22.43 7.90
CA HIS A 159 -6.16 -23.36 6.79
C HIS A 159 -4.69 -23.50 6.39
N THR A 160 -3.82 -22.64 6.91
CA THR A 160 -2.39 -22.59 6.54
C THR A 160 -1.48 -23.19 7.60
N GLY A 161 -2.02 -23.56 8.78
CA GLY A 161 -1.23 -24.05 9.91
C GLY A 161 -0.37 -22.97 10.58
N VAL A 162 -0.58 -21.71 10.25
CA VAL A 162 0.12 -20.55 10.82
C VAL A 162 -0.47 -20.20 12.18
N ASP A 163 0.40 -19.96 13.16
CA ASP A 163 0.02 -19.34 14.43
C ASP A 163 -0.04 -17.81 14.27
N LEU A 164 -1.25 -17.31 13.95
CA LEU A 164 -1.47 -15.88 13.76
C LEU A 164 -1.12 -15.07 15.02
N ALA A 165 -1.41 -15.61 16.21
CA ALA A 165 -1.11 -14.89 17.45
C ALA A 165 0.40 -14.78 17.68
N LEU A 166 1.17 -15.82 17.34
CA LEU A 166 2.62 -15.76 17.34
C LEU A 166 3.14 -14.74 16.33
N MET A 167 2.65 -14.80 15.09
CA MET A 167 3.06 -13.90 14.01
C MET A 167 2.87 -12.44 14.39
N LEU A 168 1.73 -12.10 15.00
CA LEU A 168 1.43 -10.73 15.42
C LEU A 168 2.31 -10.27 16.59
N ARG A 169 2.55 -11.15 17.59
CA ARG A 169 3.48 -10.82 18.70
C ARG A 169 4.89 -10.57 18.18
N GLU A 170 5.41 -11.45 17.32
CA GLU A 170 6.73 -11.26 16.73
C GLU A 170 6.83 -10.01 15.85
N ALA A 171 5.75 -9.69 15.13
CA ALA A 171 5.68 -8.44 14.36
C ALA A 171 5.78 -7.22 15.27
N ASP A 172 5.04 -7.19 16.36
CA ASP A 172 5.05 -6.11 17.35
C ASP A 172 6.44 -5.95 18.00
N GLU A 173 7.04 -7.06 18.43
CA GLU A 173 8.38 -7.09 19.03
C GLU A 173 9.47 -6.54 18.10
N VAL A 174 9.49 -6.96 16.82
CA VAL A 174 10.55 -6.52 15.88
C VAL A 174 10.34 -5.09 15.38
N ARG A 175 9.13 -4.54 15.54
CA ARG A 175 8.78 -3.20 15.07
C ARG A 175 8.93 -2.10 16.13
N ASP A 176 9.24 -2.47 17.37
CA ASP A 176 9.50 -1.52 18.47
C ASP A 176 8.34 -0.51 18.65
N GLY A 177 7.10 -1.04 18.76
CA GLY A 177 5.89 -0.26 18.98
C GLY A 177 5.31 0.44 17.74
N ARG A 178 5.90 0.27 16.55
CA ARG A 178 5.28 0.76 15.33
C ARG A 178 4.07 -0.09 14.95
N PRO A 179 2.99 0.51 14.39
CA PRO A 179 1.70 -0.15 14.25
C PRO A 179 1.76 -1.40 13.36
N VAL A 180 1.03 -2.44 13.80
CA VAL A 180 0.76 -3.68 13.08
C VAL A 180 -0.75 -3.87 13.04
N ILE A 181 -1.32 -4.09 11.87
CA ILE A 181 -2.76 -4.35 11.72
C ILE A 181 -2.99 -5.65 10.95
N ALA A 182 -3.77 -6.54 11.55
CA ALA A 182 -4.23 -7.78 10.93
C ALA A 182 -5.52 -7.53 10.15
N ILE A 183 -5.57 -7.97 8.89
CA ILE A 183 -6.71 -7.76 8.00
C ILE A 183 -7.07 -8.99 7.17
N SER A 184 -8.29 -9.01 6.68
CA SER A 184 -8.67 -9.75 5.48
C SER A 184 -9.21 -8.76 4.45
N ALA A 185 -8.36 -8.32 3.52
CA ALA A 185 -8.76 -7.37 2.48
C ALA A 185 -9.95 -7.88 1.67
N ARG A 186 -10.01 -9.20 1.42
CA ARG A 186 -11.11 -9.84 0.69
C ARG A 186 -12.44 -9.77 1.43
N ARG A 187 -12.41 -9.85 2.78
CA ARG A 187 -13.63 -9.83 3.62
C ARG A 187 -13.95 -8.44 4.17
N GLY A 188 -13.06 -7.47 3.98
CA GLY A 188 -13.16 -6.13 4.56
C GLY A 188 -12.85 -6.07 6.06
N GLU A 189 -12.37 -7.17 6.65
CA GLU A 189 -12.03 -7.24 8.07
C GLU A 189 -10.77 -6.42 8.35
N GLY A 190 -10.77 -5.57 9.37
CA GLY A 190 -9.64 -4.74 9.79
C GLY A 190 -9.35 -3.52 8.90
N ILE A 191 -10.08 -3.33 7.80
CA ILE A 191 -9.85 -2.20 6.88
C ILE A 191 -10.12 -0.85 7.55
N ASP A 192 -11.16 -0.75 8.37
CA ASP A 192 -11.48 0.50 9.06
C ASP A 192 -10.34 0.93 10.02
N ALA A 193 -9.65 -0.02 10.66
CA ALA A 193 -8.48 0.27 11.49
C ALA A 193 -7.31 0.83 10.65
N VAL A 194 -7.10 0.31 9.43
CA VAL A 194 -6.10 0.87 8.50
C VAL A 194 -6.52 2.28 8.07
N MET A 195 -7.79 2.48 7.76
CA MET A 195 -8.33 3.79 7.38
C MET A 195 -8.17 4.83 8.49
N ASP A 196 -8.44 4.46 9.75
CA ASP A 196 -8.30 5.35 10.90
C ASP A 196 -6.84 5.78 11.11
N VAL A 197 -5.88 4.87 10.86
CA VAL A 197 -4.45 5.21 10.89
C VAL A 197 -4.10 6.18 9.76
N LEU A 198 -4.58 5.94 8.53
CA LEU A 198 -4.30 6.82 7.40
C LEU A 198 -4.91 8.21 7.59
N GLU A 199 -6.12 8.31 8.11
CA GLU A 199 -6.72 9.62 8.39
C GLU A 199 -5.93 10.38 9.45
N ARG A 200 -5.55 9.73 10.54
CA ARG A 200 -4.80 10.38 11.62
C ARG A 200 -3.38 10.78 11.19
N GLU A 201 -2.64 9.88 10.55
CA GLU A 201 -1.20 10.05 10.29
C GLU A 201 -0.90 10.75 8.95
N VAL A 202 -1.86 10.72 8.01
CA VAL A 202 -1.65 11.20 6.64
C VAL A 202 -2.52 12.41 6.33
N LEU A 203 -3.79 12.39 6.73
CA LEU A 203 -4.74 13.46 6.47
C LEU A 203 -4.92 14.42 7.66
N PHE A 204 -4.40 14.07 8.84
CA PHE A 204 -4.45 14.87 10.07
C PHE A 204 -5.88 15.25 10.49
N VAL A 205 -6.82 14.33 10.38
CA VAL A 205 -8.24 14.49 10.71
C VAL A 205 -8.72 13.41 11.68
#